data_aaa7f6c916b5a3fcb5a5433b2224cdc2
#
_entry.id   aaa7f6c916b5a3fcb5a5433b2224cdc2
#
_cell.length_a   1.000
_cell.length_b   1.000
_cell.length_c   1.000
_cell.angle_alpha   90.00
_cell.angle_beta   90.00
_cell.angle_gamma   90.00
#
_symmetry.space_group_name_H-M   'P 1'
#
loop_
_entity.id
_entity.type
_entity.pdbx_description
1 polymer ?
#
loop_
_entity_poly.entity_id
_entity_poly.type
_entity_poly.pdbx_seq_one_letter_code
_entity_poly.pdbx_strand_id
1 'polypeptide(L)'
;MEQYISTFVRSIFVDNMVFAYYLGMCSYLAVSKNVKTALGLGIAVTFVLTCTLPINYLLENYVLKEGALSWLGAEYANVNLSFLSLIIFIAIIASFVQLVEMVVEKSAPALYASLGIFLPLIAVNCAILGGSLFMQQKAFPNVGMATVYGFGSGIGWLLAIIGMAAIRERLAYSEVPKPLRGLGIAFIITALMGIAFMSFSGIKL
;
A
#
# COMPACT_ATOMS: atom_id res chain seq x y z
N MET A 1 4.60 23.84 -0.40
CA MET A 1 3.26 23.45 0.08
C MET A 1 2.43 22.88 -1.07
N GLU A 2 2.36 23.55 -2.18
CA GLU A 2 1.61 23.12 -3.37
C GLU A 2 1.99 21.71 -3.86
N GLN A 3 3.28 21.41 -3.95
CA GLN A 3 3.76 20.08 -4.34
C GLN A 3 3.33 18.95 -3.38
N TYR A 4 3.27 19.21 -2.08
CA TYR A 4 2.83 18.21 -1.10
C TYR A 4 1.34 17.88 -1.26
N ILE A 5 0.51 18.89 -1.45
CA ILE A 5 -0.93 18.72 -1.65
C ILE A 5 -1.20 18.02 -2.99
N SER A 6 -0.52 18.44 -4.05
CA SER A 6 -0.60 17.78 -5.36
C SER A 6 -0.20 16.31 -5.29
N THR A 7 0.94 16.00 -4.67
CA THR A 7 1.40 14.60 -4.48
C THR A 7 0.40 13.80 -3.66
N PHE A 8 -0.17 14.38 -2.59
CA PHE A 8 -1.14 13.73 -1.74
C PHE A 8 -2.43 13.38 -2.50
N VAL A 9 -3.04 14.34 -3.17
CA VAL A 9 -4.29 14.12 -3.92
C VAL A 9 -4.06 13.16 -5.08
N ARG A 10 -2.93 13.30 -5.78
CA ARG A 10 -2.56 12.42 -6.88
C ARG A 10 -2.37 10.97 -6.43
N SER A 11 -1.73 10.74 -5.28
CA SER A 11 -1.51 9.39 -4.76
C SER A 11 -2.81 8.71 -4.31
N ILE A 12 -3.84 9.46 -3.91
CA ILE A 12 -5.14 8.89 -3.52
C ILE A 12 -5.95 8.48 -4.75
N PHE A 13 -6.07 9.36 -5.74
CA PHE A 13 -7.04 9.21 -6.83
C PHE A 13 -6.41 8.75 -8.14
N VAL A 14 -5.30 9.37 -8.57
CA VAL A 14 -4.69 9.11 -9.87
C VAL A 14 -3.75 7.90 -9.81
N ASP A 15 -2.80 7.93 -8.87
CA ASP A 15 -1.81 6.87 -8.66
C ASP A 15 -2.29 5.85 -7.61
N ASN A 16 -3.59 5.53 -7.62
CA ASN A 16 -4.17 4.58 -6.65
C ASN A 16 -3.59 3.18 -6.86
N MET A 17 -3.04 2.57 -5.80
CA MET A 17 -2.38 1.26 -5.87
C MET A 17 -3.28 0.14 -6.36
N VAL A 18 -4.58 0.18 -6.05
CA VAL A 18 -5.55 -0.84 -6.46
C VAL A 18 -6.02 -0.62 -7.89
N PHE A 19 -6.50 0.59 -8.22
CA PHE A 19 -7.19 0.85 -9.46
C PHE A 19 -6.28 1.21 -10.63
N ALA A 20 -5.13 1.86 -10.37
CA ALA A 20 -4.17 2.20 -11.42
C ALA A 20 -3.18 1.07 -11.71
N TYR A 21 -2.75 0.34 -10.66
CA TYR A 21 -1.66 -0.64 -10.77
C TYR A 21 -2.07 -2.06 -10.41
N TYR A 22 -3.29 -2.28 -9.95
CA TYR A 22 -3.81 -3.58 -9.49
C TYR A 22 -2.96 -4.25 -8.41
N LEU A 23 -2.28 -3.44 -7.58
CA LEU A 23 -1.43 -3.91 -6.50
C LEU A 23 -2.23 -4.12 -5.21
N GLY A 24 -1.90 -5.20 -4.49
CA GLY A 24 -2.61 -5.54 -3.24
C GLY A 24 -3.97 -6.18 -3.45
N MET A 25 -4.26 -6.69 -4.65
CA MET A 25 -5.53 -7.35 -4.98
C MET A 25 -5.81 -8.59 -4.14
N CYS A 26 -4.78 -9.32 -3.71
CA CYS A 26 -4.92 -10.51 -2.86
C CYS A 26 -5.63 -10.19 -1.54
N SER A 27 -5.12 -9.21 -0.79
CA SER A 27 -5.74 -8.77 0.47
C SER A 27 -7.06 -8.00 0.24
N TYR A 28 -7.13 -7.19 -0.82
CA TYR A 28 -8.32 -6.46 -1.22
C TYR A 28 -9.51 -7.40 -1.48
N LEU A 29 -9.33 -8.47 -2.26
CA LEU A 29 -10.41 -9.43 -2.55
C LEU A 29 -10.73 -10.34 -1.37
N ALA A 30 -9.72 -10.76 -0.60
CA ALA A 30 -9.90 -11.66 0.53
C ALA A 30 -10.70 -11.02 1.67
N VAL A 31 -10.41 -9.75 2.00
CA VAL A 31 -10.92 -9.08 3.19
C VAL A 31 -12.13 -8.18 2.93
N SER A 32 -12.43 -7.86 1.67
CA SER A 32 -13.58 -7.00 1.29
C SER A 32 -14.96 -7.65 1.43
N LYS A 33 -15.10 -8.72 2.22
CA LYS A 33 -16.39 -9.36 2.49
C LYS A 33 -17.18 -8.62 3.58
N ASN A 34 -16.51 -7.94 4.49
CA ASN A 34 -17.07 -7.27 5.65
C ASN A 34 -16.47 -5.86 5.78
N VAL A 35 -17.30 -4.83 5.88
CA VAL A 35 -16.84 -3.43 5.99
C VAL A 35 -16.01 -3.20 7.25
N LYS A 36 -16.37 -3.79 8.38
CA LYS A 36 -15.60 -3.65 9.64
C LYS A 36 -14.19 -4.19 9.53
N THR A 37 -14.02 -5.38 8.96
CA THR A 37 -12.71 -6.01 8.76
C THR A 37 -11.90 -5.28 7.70
N ALA A 38 -12.55 -4.82 6.62
CA ALA A 38 -11.94 -4.02 5.57
C ALA A 38 -11.40 -2.68 6.10
N LEU A 39 -12.17 -2.01 6.97
CA LEU A 39 -11.76 -0.77 7.63
C LEU A 39 -10.51 -1.00 8.50
N GLY A 40 -10.53 -2.02 9.34
CA GLY A 40 -9.42 -2.35 10.23
C GLY A 40 -8.13 -2.64 9.45
N LEU A 41 -8.21 -3.49 8.42
CA LEU A 41 -7.07 -3.79 7.57
C LEU A 41 -6.58 -2.56 6.80
N GLY A 42 -7.50 -1.75 6.29
CA GLY A 42 -7.17 -0.54 5.54
C GLY A 42 -6.41 0.49 6.38
N ILE A 43 -6.82 0.68 7.64
CA ILE A 43 -6.11 1.55 8.60
C ILE A 43 -4.71 0.98 8.88
N ALA A 44 -4.60 -0.33 9.10
CA ALA A 44 -3.33 -0.98 9.34
C ALA A 44 -2.37 -0.84 8.16
N VAL A 45 -2.84 -1.05 6.93
CA VAL A 45 -2.05 -0.87 5.70
C VAL A 45 -1.62 0.59 5.54
N THR A 46 -2.51 1.55 5.80
CA THR A 46 -2.18 2.98 5.75
C THR A 46 -1.09 3.34 6.75
N PHE A 47 -1.19 2.83 7.97
CA PHE A 47 -0.17 3.04 9.01
C PHE A 47 1.18 2.45 8.60
N VAL A 48 1.20 1.21 8.13
CA VAL A 48 2.42 0.54 7.68
C VAL A 48 3.05 1.29 6.50
N LEU A 49 2.29 1.69 5.49
CA LEU A 49 2.79 2.50 4.36
C LEU A 49 3.40 3.82 4.82
N THR A 50 2.73 4.52 5.73
CA THR A 50 3.21 5.81 6.24
C THR A 50 4.54 5.69 6.98
N CYS A 51 4.77 4.58 7.68
CA CYS A 51 6.00 4.35 8.44
C CYS A 51 7.11 3.72 7.59
N THR A 52 6.78 2.77 6.72
CA THR A 52 7.79 2.01 5.95
C THR A 52 8.37 2.80 4.78
N LEU A 53 7.59 3.66 4.11
CA LEU A 53 8.10 4.44 2.99
C LEU A 53 9.23 5.41 3.37
N PRO A 54 9.13 6.23 4.43
CA PRO A 54 10.24 7.08 4.83
C PRO A 54 11.47 6.26 5.28
N ILE A 55 11.28 5.11 5.92
CA ILE A 55 12.39 4.21 6.31
C ILE A 55 13.10 3.69 5.06
N ASN A 56 12.34 3.18 4.09
CA ASN A 56 12.87 2.69 2.81
C ASN A 56 13.55 3.81 2.02
N TYR A 57 13.01 5.03 2.05
CA TYR A 57 13.61 6.21 1.43
C TYR A 57 14.99 6.55 2.04
N LEU A 58 15.09 6.52 3.37
CA LEU A 58 16.36 6.76 4.06
C LEU A 58 17.38 5.70 3.69
N LEU A 59 16.99 4.42 3.72
CA LEU A 59 17.89 3.33 3.34
C LEU A 59 18.33 3.42 1.88
N GLU A 60 17.44 3.73 0.97
CA GLU A 60 17.76 3.92 -0.44
C GLU A 60 18.83 5.00 -0.62
N ASN A 61 18.64 6.17 -0.02
CA ASN A 61 19.54 7.30 -0.20
C ASN A 61 20.85 7.19 0.58
N TYR A 62 20.87 6.52 1.75
CA TYR A 62 22.05 6.44 2.62
C TYR A 62 22.85 5.14 2.48
N VAL A 63 22.27 4.08 1.91
CA VAL A 63 22.90 2.75 1.85
C VAL A 63 22.98 2.19 0.43
N LEU A 64 21.88 2.28 -0.35
CA LEU A 64 21.78 1.56 -1.62
C LEU A 64 22.27 2.36 -2.82
N LYS A 65 22.17 3.68 -2.77
CA LYS A 65 22.53 4.56 -3.89
C LYS A 65 24.03 4.58 -4.11
N GLU A 66 24.45 4.70 -5.37
CA GLU A 66 25.88 4.89 -5.72
C GLU A 66 26.47 6.07 -4.96
N GLY A 67 27.61 5.85 -4.30
CA GLY A 67 28.26 6.86 -3.48
C GLY A 67 27.72 7.01 -2.06
N ALA A 68 26.63 6.31 -1.71
CA ALA A 68 26.08 6.36 -0.35
C ALA A 68 27.03 5.79 0.70
N LEU A 69 27.85 4.79 0.34
CA LEU A 69 28.85 4.17 1.22
C LEU A 69 30.20 4.93 1.31
N SER A 70 30.31 6.12 0.71
CA SER A 70 31.54 6.92 0.76
C SER A 70 32.03 7.25 2.19
N TRP A 71 31.12 7.19 3.17
CA TRP A 71 31.43 7.38 4.59
C TRP A 71 32.14 6.16 5.23
N LEU A 72 32.04 4.96 4.61
CA LEU A 72 32.72 3.73 5.09
C LEU A 72 34.12 3.55 4.50
N GLY A 73 34.40 4.17 3.33
CA GLY A 73 35.70 4.10 2.67
C GLY A 73 35.62 4.40 1.19
N ALA A 74 36.70 4.98 0.64
CA ALA A 74 36.77 5.37 -0.78
C ALA A 74 36.68 4.16 -1.75
N GLU A 75 37.07 2.96 -1.32
CA GLU A 75 36.98 1.73 -2.12
C GLU A 75 35.54 1.26 -2.36
N TYR A 76 34.60 1.61 -1.47
CA TYR A 76 33.20 1.19 -1.55
C TYR A 76 32.30 2.20 -2.28
N ALA A 77 32.84 3.34 -2.68
CA ALA A 77 32.09 4.41 -3.36
C ALA A 77 31.53 3.98 -4.73
N ASN A 78 32.13 2.99 -5.39
CA ASN A 78 31.73 2.50 -6.73
C ASN A 78 30.83 1.26 -6.68
N VAL A 79 30.42 0.79 -5.50
CA VAL A 79 29.57 -0.40 -5.37
C VAL A 79 28.11 0.01 -5.51
N ASN A 80 27.48 -0.43 -6.58
CA ASN A 80 26.06 -0.20 -6.83
C ASN A 80 25.23 -1.36 -6.25
N LEU A 81 24.52 -1.09 -5.16
CA LEU A 81 23.69 -2.06 -4.43
C LEU A 81 22.20 -1.97 -4.82
N SER A 82 21.87 -1.18 -5.86
CA SER A 82 20.47 -0.94 -6.26
C SER A 82 19.72 -2.23 -6.63
N PHE A 83 20.43 -3.29 -7.08
CA PHE A 83 19.80 -4.58 -7.38
C PHE A 83 19.28 -5.31 -6.12
N LEU A 84 19.83 -4.98 -4.94
CA LEU A 84 19.39 -5.52 -3.66
C LEU A 84 18.22 -4.73 -3.04
N SER A 85 17.83 -3.60 -3.62
CA SER A 85 16.78 -2.74 -3.08
C SER A 85 15.47 -3.49 -2.83
N LEU A 86 15.06 -4.34 -3.77
CA LEU A 86 13.85 -5.16 -3.65
C LEU A 86 13.88 -6.04 -2.40
N ILE A 87 14.98 -6.76 -2.17
CA ILE A 87 15.13 -7.71 -1.06
C ILE A 87 15.15 -6.94 0.27
N ILE A 88 15.86 -5.83 0.31
CA ILE A 88 15.97 -4.99 1.51
C ILE A 88 14.62 -4.36 1.86
N PHE A 89 13.87 -3.85 0.88
CA PHE A 89 12.54 -3.29 1.13
C PHE A 89 11.57 -4.36 1.66
N ILE A 90 11.58 -5.56 1.12
CA ILE A 90 10.76 -6.68 1.63
C ILE A 90 11.16 -7.02 3.06
N ALA A 91 12.45 -7.09 3.36
CA ALA A 91 12.95 -7.41 4.70
C ALA A 91 12.52 -6.36 5.74
N ILE A 92 12.59 -5.07 5.39
CA ILE A 92 12.16 -3.98 6.26
C ILE A 92 10.66 -4.01 6.48
N ILE A 93 9.87 -4.17 5.42
CA ILE A 93 8.41 -4.25 5.50
C ILE A 93 8.01 -5.43 6.39
N ALA A 94 8.59 -6.61 6.17
CA ALA A 94 8.30 -7.79 6.97
C ALA A 94 8.67 -7.61 8.44
N SER A 95 9.85 -7.07 8.73
CA SER A 95 10.30 -6.79 10.11
C SER A 95 9.39 -5.77 10.80
N PHE A 96 9.00 -4.70 10.10
CA PHE A 96 8.12 -3.68 10.65
C PHE A 96 6.71 -4.22 10.93
N VAL A 97 6.15 -5.00 10.00
CA VAL A 97 4.84 -5.63 10.18
C VAL A 97 4.85 -6.62 11.34
N GLN A 98 5.93 -7.39 11.52
CA GLN A 98 6.09 -8.30 12.65
C GLN A 98 6.09 -7.55 13.99
N LEU A 99 6.75 -6.40 14.06
CA LEU A 99 6.70 -5.53 15.26
C LEU A 99 5.28 -5.03 15.53
N VAL A 100 4.59 -4.56 14.49
CA VAL A 100 3.20 -4.09 14.60
C VAL A 100 2.28 -5.22 15.05
N GLU A 101 2.46 -6.44 14.54
CA GLU A 101 1.69 -7.62 14.93
C GLU A 101 1.85 -7.91 16.42
N MET A 102 3.08 -7.96 16.93
CA MET A 102 3.35 -8.16 18.37
C MET A 102 2.74 -7.07 19.25
N VAL A 103 2.78 -5.81 18.81
CA VAL A 103 2.18 -4.69 19.54
C VAL A 103 0.66 -4.79 19.56
N VAL A 104 0.04 -5.12 18.43
CA VAL A 104 -1.43 -5.26 18.33
C VAL A 104 -1.93 -6.45 19.13
N GLU A 105 -1.23 -7.59 19.09
CA GLU A 105 -1.55 -8.78 19.89
C GLU A 105 -1.61 -8.46 21.39
N LYS A 106 -0.63 -7.69 21.87
CA LYS A 106 -0.54 -7.32 23.29
C LYS A 106 -1.49 -6.20 23.69
N SER A 107 -1.72 -5.21 22.83
CA SER A 107 -2.48 -3.99 23.16
C SER A 107 -3.97 -4.11 22.86
N ALA A 108 -4.37 -4.87 21.86
CA ALA A 108 -5.73 -4.97 21.39
C ALA A 108 -6.11 -6.40 20.97
N PRO A 109 -6.23 -7.36 21.93
CA PRO A 109 -6.49 -8.77 21.60
C PRO A 109 -7.83 -8.99 20.88
N ALA A 110 -8.83 -8.14 21.09
CA ALA A 110 -10.09 -8.20 20.37
C ALA A 110 -9.95 -7.83 18.88
N LEU A 111 -9.11 -6.86 18.58
CA LEU A 111 -8.78 -6.48 17.21
C LEU A 111 -7.91 -7.56 16.54
N TYR A 112 -6.95 -8.11 17.28
CA TYR A 112 -6.13 -9.22 16.83
C TYR A 112 -6.97 -10.45 16.49
N ALA A 113 -7.96 -10.82 17.30
CA ALA A 113 -8.85 -11.95 17.02
C ALA A 113 -9.67 -11.75 15.74
N SER A 114 -10.03 -10.52 15.39
CA SER A 114 -10.78 -10.22 14.14
C SER A 114 -9.90 -10.11 12.91
N LEU A 115 -8.64 -9.67 13.07
CA LEU A 115 -7.68 -9.42 11.98
C LEU A 115 -6.57 -10.47 11.92
N GLY A 116 -6.43 -11.36 12.92
CA GLY A 116 -5.24 -12.17 13.16
C GLY A 116 -4.76 -13.01 11.97
N ILE A 117 -5.68 -13.57 11.16
CA ILE A 117 -5.32 -14.32 9.94
C ILE A 117 -4.86 -13.36 8.82
N PHE A 118 -5.27 -12.09 8.87
CA PHE A 118 -5.01 -11.11 7.81
C PHE A 118 -3.80 -10.22 8.10
N LEU A 119 -3.30 -10.17 9.34
CA LEU A 119 -2.10 -9.39 9.68
C LEU A 119 -0.85 -9.85 8.90
N PRO A 120 -0.52 -11.14 8.80
CA PRO A 120 0.61 -11.59 7.98
C PRO A 120 0.46 -11.23 6.50
N LEU A 121 -0.78 -11.10 5.99
CA LEU A 121 -1.06 -10.65 4.63
C LEU A 121 -0.64 -9.20 4.37
N ILE A 122 -0.46 -8.38 5.42
CA ILE A 122 0.06 -7.02 5.29
C ILE A 122 1.55 -7.06 4.89
N ALA A 123 2.33 -7.97 5.46
CA ALA A 123 3.76 -8.10 5.17
C ALA A 123 4.04 -8.45 3.69
N VAL A 124 3.19 -9.29 3.10
CA VAL A 124 3.28 -9.70 1.69
C VAL A 124 2.37 -8.89 0.76
N ASN A 125 1.85 -7.74 1.22
CA ASN A 125 0.96 -6.91 0.43
C ASN A 125 1.74 -6.19 -0.68
N CYS A 126 1.43 -6.53 -1.93
CA CYS A 126 2.06 -5.94 -3.10
C CYS A 126 1.87 -4.41 -3.20
N ALA A 127 0.85 -3.84 -2.57
CA ALA A 127 0.65 -2.39 -2.55
C ALA A 127 1.74 -1.69 -1.72
N ILE A 128 2.18 -2.29 -0.61
CA ILE A 128 3.23 -1.72 0.25
C ILE A 128 4.59 -1.81 -0.45
N LEU A 129 4.90 -2.96 -1.02
CA LEU A 129 6.11 -3.14 -1.82
C LEU A 129 6.12 -2.24 -3.05
N GLY A 130 4.99 -2.18 -3.77
CA GLY A 130 4.82 -1.30 -4.93
C GLY A 130 4.99 0.17 -4.57
N GLY A 131 4.45 0.62 -3.44
CA GLY A 131 4.66 1.97 -2.90
C GLY A 131 6.15 2.30 -2.71
N SER A 132 6.91 1.35 -2.16
CA SER A 132 8.37 1.51 -1.98
C SER A 132 9.12 1.56 -3.31
N LEU A 133 8.75 0.73 -4.29
CA LEU A 133 9.36 0.74 -5.63
C LEU A 133 9.02 2.02 -6.42
N PHE A 134 7.77 2.48 -6.35
CA PHE A 134 7.38 3.74 -6.99
C PHE A 134 8.03 4.96 -6.32
N MET A 135 8.23 4.91 -5.00
CA MET A 135 9.02 5.93 -4.29
C MET A 135 10.44 6.01 -4.85
N GLN A 136 11.09 4.87 -5.07
CA GLN A 136 12.42 4.78 -5.68
C GLN A 136 12.42 5.34 -7.10
N GLN A 137 11.45 4.95 -7.94
CA GLN A 137 11.34 5.42 -9.32
C GLN A 137 11.07 6.93 -9.42
N LYS A 138 10.22 7.47 -8.55
CA LYS A 138 9.88 8.91 -8.53
C LYS A 138 10.99 9.78 -7.95
N ALA A 139 11.99 9.19 -7.29
CA ALA A 139 13.16 9.88 -6.72
C ALA A 139 12.79 11.18 -6.00
N PHE A 140 11.96 11.08 -4.97
CA PHE A 140 11.50 12.25 -4.22
C PHE A 140 12.67 13.04 -3.62
N PRO A 141 12.60 14.39 -3.62
CA PRO A 141 13.68 15.23 -3.12
C PRO A 141 13.83 15.20 -1.59
N ASN A 142 12.77 14.89 -0.86
CA ASN A 142 12.71 14.93 0.60
C ASN A 142 11.98 13.74 1.20
N VAL A 143 12.42 13.34 2.41
CA VAL A 143 11.73 12.31 3.22
C VAL A 143 10.25 12.67 3.47
N GLY A 144 9.95 13.96 3.67
CA GLY A 144 8.60 14.45 3.87
C GLY A 144 7.67 14.15 2.69
N MET A 145 8.16 14.25 1.46
CA MET A 145 7.37 13.88 0.27
C MET A 145 7.12 12.38 0.18
N ALA A 146 8.10 11.57 0.53
CA ALA A 146 7.93 10.11 0.60
C ALA A 146 6.88 9.73 1.66
N THR A 147 6.87 10.39 2.81
CA THR A 147 5.86 10.16 3.87
C THR A 147 4.47 10.56 3.41
N VAL A 148 4.31 11.73 2.78
CA VAL A 148 3.02 12.19 2.24
C VAL A 148 2.52 11.27 1.14
N TYR A 149 3.41 10.79 0.28
CA TYR A 149 3.08 9.82 -0.75
C TYR A 149 2.62 8.48 -0.15
N GLY A 150 3.31 7.99 0.90
CA GLY A 150 2.92 6.77 1.61
C GLY A 150 1.56 6.88 2.29
N PHE A 151 1.31 8.00 2.96
CA PHE A 151 0.04 8.28 3.61
C PHE A 151 -1.11 8.40 2.59
N GLY A 152 -0.90 9.13 1.49
CA GLY A 152 -1.87 9.25 0.42
C GLY A 152 -2.18 7.92 -0.27
N SER A 153 -1.15 7.13 -0.58
CA SER A 153 -1.32 5.79 -1.17
C SER A 153 -2.07 4.84 -0.24
N GLY A 154 -1.82 4.92 1.08
CA GLY A 154 -2.55 4.17 2.09
C GLY A 154 -4.03 4.56 2.14
N ILE A 155 -4.34 5.85 2.15
CA ILE A 155 -5.73 6.33 2.09
C ILE A 155 -6.41 5.90 0.78
N GLY A 156 -5.73 5.97 -0.35
CA GLY A 156 -6.25 5.49 -1.63
C GLY A 156 -6.60 4.01 -1.59
N TRP A 157 -5.75 3.18 -1.00
CA TRP A 157 -6.00 1.76 -0.81
C TRP A 157 -7.16 1.50 0.17
N LEU A 158 -7.23 2.27 1.28
CA LEU A 158 -8.32 2.22 2.26
C LEU A 158 -9.67 2.55 1.60
N LEU A 159 -9.76 3.61 0.80
CA LEU A 159 -10.98 3.98 0.09
C LEU A 159 -11.43 2.89 -0.88
N ALA A 160 -10.48 2.29 -1.60
CA ALA A 160 -10.76 1.22 -2.53
C ALA A 160 -11.38 0.00 -1.82
N ILE A 161 -10.78 -0.47 -0.72
CA ILE A 161 -11.25 -1.66 -0.01
C ILE A 161 -12.59 -1.43 0.70
N ILE A 162 -12.81 -0.23 1.27
CA ILE A 162 -14.09 0.11 1.90
C ILE A 162 -15.20 0.19 0.85
N GLY A 163 -14.94 0.85 -0.28
CA GLY A 163 -15.89 0.92 -1.39
C GLY A 163 -16.30 -0.46 -1.89
N MET A 164 -15.32 -1.33 -2.08
CA MET A 164 -15.57 -2.72 -2.48
C MET A 164 -16.36 -3.51 -1.44
N ALA A 165 -16.01 -3.37 -0.16
CA ALA A 165 -16.71 -4.06 0.92
C ALA A 165 -18.18 -3.61 1.02
N ALA A 166 -18.44 -2.31 0.93
CA ALA A 166 -19.79 -1.75 0.94
C ALA A 166 -20.65 -2.25 -0.24
N ILE A 167 -20.06 -2.30 -1.44
CA ILE A 167 -20.76 -2.83 -2.62
C ILE A 167 -21.04 -4.33 -2.45
N ARG A 168 -20.08 -5.10 -1.95
CA ARG A 168 -20.27 -6.55 -1.74
C ARG A 168 -21.31 -6.86 -0.67
N GLU A 169 -21.39 -6.09 0.41
CA GLU A 169 -22.46 -6.24 1.40
C GLU A 169 -23.84 -5.96 0.80
N ARG A 170 -23.96 -4.96 -0.08
CA ARG A 170 -25.21 -4.68 -0.80
C ARG A 170 -25.57 -5.78 -1.81
N LEU A 171 -24.59 -6.31 -2.50
CA LEU A 171 -24.79 -7.41 -3.47
C LEU A 171 -25.19 -8.74 -2.81
N ALA A 172 -24.94 -8.92 -1.53
CA ALA A 172 -25.40 -10.10 -0.81
C ALA A 172 -26.94 -10.24 -0.81
N TYR A 173 -27.65 -9.13 -0.95
CA TYR A 173 -29.13 -9.07 -1.03
C TYR A 173 -29.67 -9.08 -2.48
N SER A 174 -28.79 -9.13 -3.47
CA SER A 174 -29.16 -9.10 -4.90
C SER A 174 -29.08 -10.48 -5.53
N GLU A 175 -29.93 -10.73 -6.52
CA GLU A 175 -29.90 -11.96 -7.30
C GLU A 175 -28.80 -11.92 -8.37
N VAL A 176 -27.63 -12.46 -8.02
CA VAL A 176 -26.52 -12.61 -8.95
C VAL A 176 -26.58 -13.96 -9.64
N PRO A 177 -26.43 -14.05 -10.99
CA PRO A 177 -26.37 -15.31 -11.71
C PRO A 177 -25.32 -16.25 -11.15
N LYS A 178 -25.64 -17.54 -11.03
CA LYS A 178 -24.78 -18.57 -10.42
C LYS A 178 -23.33 -18.58 -10.94
N PRO A 179 -23.04 -18.41 -12.25
CA PRO A 179 -21.67 -18.40 -12.77
C PRO A 179 -20.81 -17.23 -12.31
N LEU A 180 -21.44 -16.08 -12.00
CA LEU A 180 -20.75 -14.85 -11.59
C LEU A 180 -20.63 -14.69 -10.07
N ARG A 181 -21.29 -15.56 -9.31
CA ARG A 181 -21.34 -15.47 -7.85
C ARG A 181 -19.95 -15.71 -7.25
N GLY A 182 -19.50 -14.80 -6.40
CA GLY A 182 -18.21 -14.89 -5.70
C GLY A 182 -17.14 -14.01 -6.33
N LEU A 183 -16.05 -14.61 -6.83
CA LEU A 183 -14.91 -13.85 -7.38
C LEU A 183 -15.24 -13.14 -8.70
N GLY A 184 -16.09 -13.73 -9.55
CA GLY A 184 -16.42 -13.15 -10.85
C GLY A 184 -17.04 -11.76 -10.73
N ILE A 185 -18.07 -11.60 -9.88
CA ILE A 185 -18.71 -10.30 -9.67
C ILE A 185 -17.73 -9.31 -9.00
N ALA A 186 -16.83 -9.79 -8.13
CA ALA A 186 -15.84 -8.95 -7.48
C ALA A 186 -14.87 -8.32 -8.49
N PHE A 187 -14.42 -9.08 -9.48
CA PHE A 187 -13.55 -8.56 -10.55
C PHE A 187 -14.28 -7.55 -11.44
N ILE A 188 -15.53 -7.82 -11.79
CA ILE A 188 -16.34 -6.88 -12.60
C ILE A 188 -16.53 -5.56 -11.86
N ILE A 189 -16.85 -5.60 -10.57
CA ILE A 189 -17.00 -4.40 -9.75
C ILE A 189 -15.68 -3.64 -9.65
N THR A 190 -14.57 -4.34 -9.42
CA THR A 190 -13.25 -3.72 -9.38
C THR A 190 -12.91 -3.00 -10.69
N ALA A 191 -13.23 -3.63 -11.83
CA ALA A 191 -13.03 -3.01 -13.14
C ALA A 191 -13.89 -1.74 -13.31
N LEU A 192 -15.16 -1.79 -12.92
CA LEU A 192 -16.07 -0.64 -12.98
C LEU A 192 -15.59 0.49 -12.06
N MET A 193 -15.15 0.18 -10.84
CA MET A 193 -14.56 1.15 -9.93
C MET A 193 -13.27 1.73 -10.50
N GLY A 194 -12.43 0.92 -11.15
CA GLY A 194 -11.22 1.38 -11.83
C GLY A 194 -11.54 2.39 -12.94
N ILE A 195 -12.53 2.12 -13.78
CA ILE A 195 -13.00 3.06 -14.82
C ILE A 195 -13.49 4.37 -14.19
N ALA A 196 -14.26 4.28 -13.09
CA ALA A 196 -14.72 5.47 -12.38
C ALA A 196 -13.54 6.31 -11.82
N PHE A 197 -12.52 5.66 -11.27
CA PHE A 197 -11.31 6.35 -10.80
C PHE A 197 -10.45 6.92 -11.93
N MET A 198 -10.45 6.33 -13.10
CA MET A 198 -9.77 6.88 -14.28
C MET A 198 -10.32 8.24 -14.71
N SER A 199 -11.56 8.58 -14.37
CA SER A 199 -12.12 9.91 -14.63
C SER A 199 -11.34 11.03 -13.93
N PHE A 200 -10.71 10.74 -12.79
CA PHE A 200 -9.85 11.68 -12.07
C PHE A 200 -8.48 11.89 -12.74
N SER A 201 -8.05 10.99 -13.63
CA SER A 201 -6.78 11.10 -14.36
C SER A 201 -6.72 12.32 -15.30
N GLY A 202 -7.87 12.88 -15.68
CA GLY A 202 -7.95 14.09 -16.50
C GLY A 202 -7.75 15.39 -15.74
N ILE A 203 -7.72 15.35 -14.41
CA ILE A 203 -7.52 16.53 -13.58
C ILE A 203 -6.02 16.86 -13.53
N LYS A 204 -5.60 17.94 -14.16
CA LYS A 204 -4.24 18.48 -14.02
C LYS A 204 -4.11 19.13 -12.64
N LEU A 205 -3.52 18.40 -11.71
CA LEU A 205 -3.15 18.87 -10.36
C LEU A 205 -1.69 19.31 -10.35
#